data_bb78d0d02854bcfd8f012ba05f8f97fe
#
_entry.id   bb78d0d02854bcfd8f012ba05f8f97fe
#
_cell.length_a   1.000
_cell.length_b   1.000
_cell.length_c   1.000
_cell.angle_alpha   90.00
_cell.angle_beta   90.00
_cell.angle_gamma   90.00
#
_symmetry.space_group_name_H-M   'P 1'
#
loop_
_entity.id
_entity.type
_entity.pdbx_description
1 polymer ?
#
loop_
_entity_poly.entity_id
_entity_poly.type
_entity_poly.pdbx_seq_one_letter_code
_entity_poly.pdbx_strand_id
1 'polypeptide(L)'
;MLGLFLWAVIFVIYPITKLAVRITQWHKRIYPCLCLERFIMPIQLVLNANEKNGHKPVKIFTDEVDQQALQQLRNIAALPFIYGHIAAMPDVHVGIGATVGSVIPTRGAIIPAAVGVDIGCGMNAIRLSLKAHQLPDNPKALRSAIEKAVPVGFEHHKRETVKASSINALDVGIDKIVAKHSGLLKMMKQFRQTWARQLGTLGGGNHFIEICLDESGDVWVMLHSGSRGIGNCIGRYFIDLAKKDMHREYGHLPDKDLSYLVEGTQHFSDYVEAVSWAQDYALLNRREMMRLIVEALKTVLPPFELTKEAINCHHNYIAQETHFGENVYITRKGAISAQQGELGIIPGSMGAKSYIVRGKGNGESFCSCSHGAGRKMSRMEAKRKFDSHDLVLQTEGIECRKDKGVVDEIPAAYKDIDVVMAHQSDLVEVVHTLRQIVCVKG
;
A
#
# COMPACT_ATOMS: atom_id res chain seq x y z
N MET A 1 -40.21 -13.74 -39.05
CA MET A 1 -41.00 -13.13 -37.97
C MET A 1 -41.50 -14.21 -37.01
N LEU A 2 -40.62 -14.93 -36.33
CA LEU A 2 -40.97 -16.02 -35.39
C LEU A 2 -39.85 -16.19 -34.35
N GLY A 3 -39.42 -15.10 -33.73
CA GLY A 3 -38.34 -15.12 -32.74
C GLY A 3 -38.54 -14.23 -31.52
N LEU A 4 -39.68 -13.55 -31.40
CA LEU A 4 -39.91 -12.52 -30.37
C LEU A 4 -41.02 -12.84 -29.34
N PHE A 5 -41.57 -14.06 -29.33
CA PHE A 5 -42.70 -14.40 -28.46
C PHE A 5 -42.41 -15.46 -27.40
N LEU A 6 -41.13 -15.82 -27.14
CA LEU A 6 -40.80 -16.84 -26.13
C LEU A 6 -40.14 -16.26 -24.85
N TRP A 7 -40.11 -14.95 -24.65
CA TRP A 7 -39.46 -14.30 -23.50
C TRP A 7 -40.39 -13.81 -22.39
N ALA A 8 -41.71 -13.99 -22.54
CA ALA A 8 -42.68 -13.41 -21.62
C ALA A 8 -43.33 -14.35 -20.59
N VAL A 9 -42.93 -15.63 -20.50
CA VAL A 9 -43.66 -16.62 -19.66
C VAL A 9 -42.79 -17.34 -18.63
N ILE A 10 -41.50 -16.96 -18.41
CA ILE A 10 -40.62 -17.67 -17.44
C ILE A 10 -40.26 -16.77 -16.22
N PHE A 11 -41.09 -15.82 -15.87
CA PHE A 11 -40.87 -15.01 -14.67
C PHE A 11 -41.93 -15.24 -13.58
N VAL A 12 -42.22 -16.49 -13.25
CA VAL A 12 -42.89 -16.78 -11.96
C VAL A 12 -42.35 -18.11 -11.43
N ILE A 13 -41.67 -18.01 -10.23
CA ILE A 13 -41.41 -19.10 -9.27
C ILE A 13 -40.26 -20.06 -9.65
N TYR A 14 -38.99 -19.62 -9.44
CA TYR A 14 -37.90 -20.50 -8.93
C TYR A 14 -36.81 -19.66 -8.24
N PRO A 15 -36.19 -20.11 -7.16
CA PRO A 15 -35.13 -19.38 -6.50
C PRO A 15 -33.88 -19.30 -7.41
N ILE A 16 -33.32 -18.12 -7.50
CA ILE A 16 -32.23 -17.68 -8.41
C ILE A 16 -31.02 -18.65 -8.42
N THR A 17 -30.76 -19.34 -7.32
CA THR A 17 -29.64 -20.27 -7.17
C THR A 17 -29.74 -21.55 -8.02
N LYS A 18 -30.96 -22.07 -8.26
CA LYS A 18 -31.15 -23.30 -9.09
C LYS A 18 -31.14 -23.03 -10.60
N LEU A 19 -31.44 -21.77 -11.00
CA LEU A 19 -31.42 -21.38 -12.40
C LEU A 19 -29.97 -21.17 -12.88
N ALA A 20 -29.11 -20.57 -12.06
CA ALA A 20 -27.69 -20.37 -12.39
C ALA A 20 -26.94 -21.70 -12.61
N VAL A 21 -27.21 -22.74 -11.78
CA VAL A 21 -26.59 -24.08 -11.93
C VAL A 21 -27.05 -24.80 -13.19
N ARG A 22 -28.30 -24.64 -13.63
CA ARG A 22 -28.82 -25.28 -14.86
C ARG A 22 -28.31 -24.58 -16.13
N ILE A 23 -28.17 -23.27 -16.13
CA ILE A 23 -27.62 -22.51 -17.26
C ILE A 23 -26.15 -22.86 -17.46
N THR A 24 -25.35 -23.01 -16.38
CA THR A 24 -23.95 -23.43 -16.49
C THR A 24 -23.75 -24.86 -16.97
N GLN A 25 -24.68 -25.79 -16.65
CA GLN A 25 -24.63 -27.17 -17.19
C GLN A 25 -25.07 -27.25 -18.66
N TRP A 26 -25.98 -26.36 -19.10
CA TRP A 26 -26.45 -26.35 -20.50
C TRP A 26 -25.39 -25.72 -21.44
N HIS A 27 -24.69 -24.65 -21.00
CA HIS A 27 -23.58 -24.03 -21.74
C HIS A 27 -22.39 -24.98 -21.94
N LYS A 28 -22.05 -25.81 -20.93
CA LYS A 28 -20.96 -26.78 -21.05
C LYS A 28 -21.20 -27.89 -22.11
N ARG A 29 -22.46 -28.13 -22.50
CA ARG A 29 -22.79 -29.14 -23.54
C ARG A 29 -22.76 -28.60 -24.97
N ILE A 30 -22.89 -27.29 -25.18
CA ILE A 30 -23.04 -26.68 -26.51
C ILE A 30 -21.76 -25.97 -26.98
N TYR A 31 -20.94 -25.49 -26.06
CA TYR A 31 -19.68 -24.77 -26.37
C TYR A 31 -18.53 -25.23 -25.46
N PRO A 32 -17.78 -26.27 -25.86
CA PRO A 32 -16.68 -26.78 -25.04
C PRO A 32 -15.45 -25.84 -24.93
N CYS A 33 -15.46 -24.66 -25.54
CA CYS A 33 -14.32 -23.71 -25.59
C CYS A 33 -14.62 -22.28 -25.14
N LEU A 34 -15.77 -22.02 -24.50
CA LEU A 34 -15.95 -20.72 -23.82
C LEU A 34 -15.42 -20.85 -22.40
N CYS A 35 -14.18 -20.39 -22.18
CA CYS A 35 -13.75 -19.99 -20.84
C CYS A 35 -14.84 -19.09 -20.26
N LEU A 36 -15.53 -19.54 -19.22
CA LEU A 36 -16.34 -18.67 -18.37
C LEU A 36 -15.36 -17.65 -17.77
N GLU A 37 -15.22 -16.49 -18.40
CA GLU A 37 -14.78 -15.33 -17.65
C GLU A 37 -15.76 -15.23 -16.45
N ARG A 38 -15.25 -15.52 -15.25
CA ARG A 38 -15.97 -15.20 -14.03
C ARG A 38 -16.25 -13.71 -14.12
N PHE A 39 -17.51 -13.34 -14.30
CA PHE A 39 -17.98 -11.98 -14.06
C PHE A 39 -17.72 -11.71 -12.57
N ILE A 40 -16.52 -11.22 -12.27
CA ILE A 40 -16.16 -10.78 -10.94
C ILE A 40 -16.94 -9.48 -10.75
N MET A 41 -17.93 -9.50 -9.87
CA MET A 41 -18.60 -8.27 -9.47
C MET A 41 -17.59 -7.40 -8.75
N PRO A 42 -17.43 -6.11 -9.09
CA PRO A 42 -16.36 -5.25 -8.56
C PRO A 42 -16.43 -5.12 -7.03
N ILE A 43 -17.61 -4.93 -6.46
CA ILE A 43 -17.83 -4.93 -5.02
C ILE A 43 -18.32 -6.30 -4.59
N GLN A 44 -17.49 -7.04 -3.85
CA GLN A 44 -17.77 -8.42 -3.44
C GLN A 44 -18.69 -8.49 -2.22
N LEU A 45 -18.55 -7.52 -1.30
CA LEU A 45 -19.32 -7.48 -0.05
C LEU A 45 -19.66 -6.04 0.32
N VAL A 46 -20.90 -5.81 0.74
CA VAL A 46 -21.34 -4.53 1.31
C VAL A 46 -21.80 -4.76 2.74
N LEU A 47 -21.15 -4.11 3.70
CA LEU A 47 -21.72 -3.96 5.04
C LEU A 47 -22.66 -2.77 5.01
N ASN A 48 -23.95 -3.04 5.09
CA ASN A 48 -24.97 -2.01 4.98
C ASN A 48 -24.89 -0.98 6.13
N ALA A 49 -25.26 0.24 5.80
CA ALA A 49 -25.45 1.29 6.78
C ALA A 49 -26.45 0.84 7.87
N ASN A 50 -26.17 1.22 9.11
CA ASN A 50 -27.17 1.14 10.17
C ASN A 50 -27.71 2.56 10.41
N GLU A 51 -28.73 2.94 9.68
CA GLU A 51 -29.30 4.31 9.70
C GLU A 51 -29.76 4.71 11.12
N LYS A 52 -30.23 3.76 11.93
CA LYS A 52 -30.66 4.02 13.33
C LYS A 52 -29.50 4.50 14.20
N ASN A 53 -28.26 4.05 13.91
CA ASN A 53 -27.04 4.38 14.64
C ASN A 53 -26.12 5.34 13.89
N GLY A 54 -26.50 5.83 12.71
CA GLY A 54 -25.69 6.73 11.89
C GLY A 54 -24.47 6.09 11.23
N HIS A 55 -24.35 4.75 11.27
CA HIS A 55 -23.22 4.04 10.68
C HIS A 55 -23.26 4.14 9.16
N LYS A 56 -22.09 4.44 8.55
CA LYS A 56 -21.94 4.49 7.09
C LYS A 56 -21.75 3.09 6.50
N PRO A 57 -22.09 2.88 5.21
CA PRO A 57 -21.81 1.61 4.55
C PRO A 57 -20.30 1.37 4.38
N VAL A 58 -19.91 0.11 4.23
CA VAL A 58 -18.55 -0.30 3.87
C VAL A 58 -18.63 -1.12 2.59
N LYS A 59 -17.91 -0.70 1.54
CA LYS A 59 -17.78 -1.41 0.26
C LYS A 59 -16.47 -2.15 0.22
N ILE A 60 -16.51 -3.47 0.10
CA ILE A 60 -15.35 -4.35 0.19
C ILE A 60 -15.14 -5.01 -1.17
N PHE A 61 -13.95 -4.84 -1.74
CA PHE A 61 -13.59 -5.32 -3.08
C PHE A 61 -12.98 -6.73 -3.07
N THR A 62 -13.26 -7.52 -2.05
CA THR A 62 -12.82 -8.92 -1.94
C THR A 62 -13.82 -9.73 -1.10
N ASP A 63 -13.86 -11.04 -1.31
CA ASP A 63 -14.50 -12.00 -0.43
C ASP A 63 -13.53 -12.59 0.63
N GLU A 64 -12.22 -12.35 0.48
CA GLU A 64 -11.17 -12.78 1.40
C GLU A 64 -10.91 -11.75 2.50
N VAL A 65 -11.79 -11.65 3.48
CA VAL A 65 -11.64 -10.75 4.63
C VAL A 65 -11.94 -11.49 5.94
N ASP A 66 -11.04 -11.38 6.92
CA ASP A 66 -11.24 -12.00 8.22
C ASP A 66 -12.21 -11.23 9.12
N GLN A 67 -12.77 -11.91 10.15
CA GLN A 67 -13.77 -11.34 11.04
C GLN A 67 -13.26 -10.15 11.86
N GLN A 68 -11.97 -10.15 12.21
CA GLN A 68 -11.38 -9.04 12.96
C GLN A 68 -11.23 -7.80 12.08
N ALA A 69 -10.86 -7.96 10.81
CA ALA A 69 -10.83 -6.87 9.84
C ALA A 69 -12.23 -6.32 9.57
N LEU A 70 -13.24 -7.20 9.43
CA LEU A 70 -14.64 -6.78 9.31
C LEU A 70 -15.10 -5.96 10.53
N GLN A 71 -14.70 -6.35 11.74
CA GLN A 71 -15.04 -5.59 12.93
C GLN A 71 -14.35 -4.22 12.97
N GLN A 72 -13.08 -4.14 12.56
CA GLN A 72 -12.38 -2.85 12.45
C GLN A 72 -13.06 -1.93 11.42
N LEU A 73 -13.48 -2.45 10.27
CA LEU A 73 -14.22 -1.68 9.26
C LEU A 73 -15.55 -1.15 9.81
N ARG A 74 -16.31 -1.97 10.57
CA ARG A 74 -17.55 -1.52 11.25
C ARG A 74 -17.27 -0.42 12.26
N ASN A 75 -16.20 -0.54 13.03
CA ASN A 75 -15.79 0.48 14.00
C ASN A 75 -15.48 1.82 13.34
N ILE A 76 -14.77 1.81 12.20
CA ILE A 76 -14.48 3.03 11.43
C ILE A 76 -15.78 3.62 10.88
N ALA A 77 -16.65 2.78 10.30
CA ALA A 77 -17.91 3.21 9.70
C ALA A 77 -18.92 3.80 10.71
N ALA A 78 -18.71 3.53 12.01
CA ALA A 78 -19.51 4.08 13.10
C ALA A 78 -19.13 5.53 13.47
N LEU A 79 -18.02 6.07 12.96
CA LEU A 79 -17.58 7.43 13.30
C LEU A 79 -18.45 8.47 12.58
N PRO A 80 -18.86 9.56 13.26
CA PRO A 80 -19.88 10.48 12.76
C PRO A 80 -19.43 11.35 11.57
N PHE A 81 -18.14 11.49 11.36
CA PHE A 81 -17.52 12.34 10.34
C PHE A 81 -17.09 11.57 9.07
N ILE A 82 -17.42 10.29 8.97
CA ILE A 82 -17.20 9.51 7.73
C ILE A 82 -18.11 10.06 6.63
N TYR A 83 -17.51 10.34 5.47
CA TYR A 83 -18.22 10.81 4.30
C TYR A 83 -18.60 9.66 3.36
N GLY A 84 -19.86 9.59 2.96
CA GLY A 84 -20.35 8.58 2.01
C GLY A 84 -20.24 7.16 2.55
N HIS A 85 -19.10 6.50 2.29
CA HIS A 85 -18.84 5.12 2.69
C HIS A 85 -17.33 4.89 2.94
N ILE A 86 -16.98 3.77 3.56
CA ILE A 86 -15.61 3.26 3.61
C ILE A 86 -15.39 2.34 2.41
N ALA A 87 -14.22 2.42 1.75
CA ALA A 87 -13.82 1.44 0.76
C ALA A 87 -12.66 0.58 1.30
N ALA A 88 -12.79 -0.74 1.15
CA ALA A 88 -11.77 -1.70 1.57
C ALA A 88 -11.25 -2.46 0.33
N MET A 89 -9.96 -2.30 0.05
CA MET A 89 -9.29 -2.84 -1.12
C MET A 89 -9.10 -4.37 -1.01
N PRO A 90 -8.85 -5.08 -2.12
CA PRO A 90 -8.69 -6.53 -2.11
C PRO A 90 -7.62 -7.09 -1.15
N ASP A 91 -6.58 -6.33 -0.88
CA ASP A 91 -5.50 -6.68 0.03
C ASP A 91 -5.80 -6.39 1.52
N VAL A 92 -7.05 -6.04 1.85
CA VAL A 92 -7.47 -5.67 3.21
C VAL A 92 -7.11 -6.73 4.24
N HIS A 93 -6.53 -6.27 5.37
CA HIS A 93 -6.19 -7.10 6.52
C HIS A 93 -6.13 -6.28 7.81
N VAL A 94 -6.03 -6.96 8.96
CA VAL A 94 -6.00 -6.33 10.29
C VAL A 94 -4.82 -5.36 10.42
N GLY A 95 -5.08 -4.18 10.96
CA GLY A 95 -4.10 -3.16 11.29
C GLY A 95 -4.32 -2.58 12.70
N ILE A 96 -3.45 -1.69 13.16
CA ILE A 96 -3.62 -0.97 14.42
C ILE A 96 -4.62 0.16 14.19
N GLY A 97 -5.70 0.18 14.95
CA GLY A 97 -6.80 1.14 14.85
C GLY A 97 -7.66 0.92 13.60
N ALA A 98 -7.10 1.13 12.43
CA ALA A 98 -7.77 0.90 11.15
C ALA A 98 -7.11 -0.25 10.38
N THR A 99 -7.91 -0.97 9.58
CA THR A 99 -7.42 -1.99 8.64
C THR A 99 -6.41 -1.40 7.65
N VAL A 100 -5.41 -2.20 7.26
CA VAL A 100 -4.58 -1.94 6.09
C VAL A 100 -5.39 -2.36 4.86
N GLY A 101 -5.27 -1.65 3.74
CA GLY A 101 -6.15 -1.80 2.58
C GLY A 101 -7.42 -0.95 2.68
N SER A 102 -7.43 0.11 3.52
CA SER A 102 -8.60 0.97 3.71
C SER A 102 -8.44 2.35 3.10
N VAL A 103 -9.54 2.84 2.52
CA VAL A 103 -9.73 4.22 2.06
C VAL A 103 -10.84 4.83 2.91
N ILE A 104 -10.48 5.84 3.69
CA ILE A 104 -11.33 6.42 4.73
C ILE A 104 -11.56 7.89 4.40
N PRO A 105 -12.70 8.23 3.79
CA PRO A 105 -13.08 9.61 3.53
C PRO A 105 -13.64 10.25 4.79
N THR A 106 -13.12 11.41 5.17
CA THR A 106 -13.58 12.14 6.36
C THR A 106 -13.86 13.61 6.05
N ARG A 107 -14.76 14.21 6.82
CA ARG A 107 -15.11 15.63 6.76
C ARG A 107 -15.11 16.20 8.17
N GLY A 108 -14.29 17.23 8.39
CA GLY A 108 -14.20 17.88 9.71
C GLY A 108 -13.35 17.16 10.74
N ALA A 109 -12.69 16.04 10.40
CA ALA A 109 -11.79 15.35 11.30
C ALA A 109 -10.77 14.46 10.56
N ILE A 110 -9.66 14.12 11.23
CA ILE A 110 -8.65 13.17 10.74
C ILE A 110 -8.31 12.20 11.88
N ILE A 111 -8.09 10.92 11.52
CA ILE A 111 -7.72 9.85 12.46
C ILE A 111 -6.23 9.54 12.28
N PRO A 112 -5.32 9.97 13.18
CA PRO A 112 -3.88 9.72 13.01
C PRO A 112 -3.51 8.23 12.90
N ALA A 113 -4.16 7.34 13.65
CA ALA A 113 -3.90 5.91 13.57
C ALA A 113 -4.34 5.28 12.23
N ALA A 114 -5.27 5.93 11.50
CA ALA A 114 -5.69 5.50 10.18
C ALA A 114 -4.65 5.80 9.07
N VAL A 115 -3.71 6.72 9.31
CA VAL A 115 -2.52 6.88 8.44
C VAL A 115 -1.45 5.87 8.83
N GLY A 116 -1.35 5.60 10.13
CA GLY A 116 -0.34 4.72 10.72
C GLY A 116 0.95 5.45 11.06
N VAL A 117 1.94 4.69 11.47
CA VAL A 117 3.23 5.24 11.92
C VAL A 117 4.30 5.33 10.81
N ASP A 118 4.11 4.64 9.70
CA ASP A 118 4.98 4.76 8.53
C ASP A 118 4.35 5.71 7.49
N ILE A 119 4.28 6.98 7.89
CA ILE A 119 3.68 8.05 7.09
C ILE A 119 4.45 8.20 5.78
N GLY A 120 3.73 8.29 4.67
CA GLY A 120 4.32 8.45 3.35
C GLY A 120 5.03 7.21 2.81
N CYS A 121 4.89 6.03 3.48
CA CYS A 121 5.36 4.79 2.89
C CYS A 121 4.79 4.62 1.49
N GLY A 122 5.58 4.06 0.58
CA GLY A 122 5.21 3.98 -0.82
C GLY A 122 6.25 3.31 -1.68
N MET A 123 5.97 3.29 -2.98
CA MET A 123 6.74 2.61 -4.00
C MET A 123 7.39 3.59 -4.96
N ASN A 124 8.55 3.20 -5.49
CA ASN A 124 9.17 3.86 -6.64
C ASN A 124 9.65 2.77 -7.62
N ALA A 125 9.39 2.95 -8.91
CA ALA A 125 9.91 2.08 -9.96
C ALA A 125 10.38 2.90 -11.17
N ILE A 126 11.41 2.37 -11.86
CA ILE A 126 11.94 2.94 -13.09
C ILE A 126 12.37 1.83 -14.04
N ARG A 127 12.10 1.98 -15.33
CA ARG A 127 12.56 1.07 -16.36
C ARG A 127 13.92 1.54 -16.91
N LEU A 128 14.84 0.59 -17.05
CA LEU A 128 16.15 0.79 -17.67
C LEU A 128 16.09 0.47 -19.17
N SER A 129 17.05 0.98 -19.95
CA SER A 129 17.19 0.65 -21.37
C SER A 129 17.86 -0.73 -21.61
N LEU A 130 17.87 -1.60 -20.58
CA LEU A 130 18.47 -2.93 -20.63
C LEU A 130 17.43 -4.02 -20.82
N LYS A 131 17.85 -5.11 -21.46
CA LYS A 131 17.10 -6.36 -21.59
C LYS A 131 17.70 -7.46 -20.70
N ALA A 132 16.90 -8.47 -20.39
CA ALA A 132 17.27 -9.61 -19.55
C ALA A 132 18.62 -10.27 -19.94
N HIS A 133 18.88 -10.43 -21.24
CA HIS A 133 20.11 -11.06 -21.74
C HIS A 133 21.40 -10.22 -21.52
N GLN A 134 21.26 -8.96 -21.12
CA GLN A 134 22.37 -8.06 -20.80
C GLN A 134 22.73 -8.07 -19.30
N LEU A 135 21.93 -8.79 -18.49
CA LEU A 135 22.21 -8.95 -17.07
C LEU A 135 23.24 -10.09 -16.85
N PRO A 136 24.05 -10.03 -15.77
CA PRO A 136 24.99 -11.10 -15.46
C PRO A 136 24.27 -12.40 -15.07
N ASP A 137 24.80 -13.54 -15.45
CA ASP A 137 24.28 -14.88 -15.08
C ASP A 137 24.16 -15.06 -13.56
N ASN A 138 25.07 -14.46 -12.79
CA ASN A 138 25.01 -14.45 -11.34
C ASN A 138 24.59 -13.07 -10.83
N PRO A 139 23.33 -12.89 -10.39
CA PRO A 139 22.80 -11.62 -9.93
C PRO A 139 23.33 -11.15 -8.57
N LYS A 140 24.15 -11.95 -7.87
CA LYS A 140 24.75 -11.61 -6.57
C LYS A 140 25.54 -10.30 -6.62
N ALA A 141 26.20 -9.99 -7.74
CA ALA A 141 26.94 -8.75 -7.91
C ALA A 141 26.00 -7.54 -7.85
N LEU A 142 24.81 -7.64 -8.45
CA LEU A 142 23.77 -6.60 -8.41
C LEU A 142 23.30 -6.36 -6.98
N ARG A 143 22.97 -7.45 -6.28
CA ARG A 143 22.55 -7.37 -4.87
C ARG A 143 23.61 -6.70 -4.01
N SER A 144 24.87 -7.16 -4.11
CA SER A 144 25.98 -6.61 -3.33
C SER A 144 26.25 -5.14 -3.61
N ALA A 145 26.13 -4.70 -4.86
CA ALA A 145 26.27 -3.29 -5.23
C ALA A 145 25.18 -2.42 -4.61
N ILE A 146 23.93 -2.89 -4.62
CA ILE A 146 22.78 -2.20 -4.01
C ILE A 146 22.95 -2.13 -2.49
N GLU A 147 23.25 -3.24 -1.82
CA GLU A 147 23.43 -3.31 -0.35
C GLU A 147 24.57 -2.40 0.13
N LYS A 148 25.63 -2.23 -0.68
CA LYS A 148 26.74 -1.31 -0.39
C LYS A 148 26.33 0.15 -0.52
N ALA A 149 25.44 0.48 -1.47
CA ALA A 149 25.03 1.84 -1.77
C ALA A 149 23.89 2.34 -0.88
N VAL A 150 22.99 1.46 -0.49
CA VAL A 150 21.77 1.79 0.28
C VAL A 150 21.77 1.05 1.62
N PRO A 151 22.03 1.75 2.73
CA PRO A 151 21.97 1.17 4.08
C PRO A 151 20.58 0.59 4.37
N VAL A 152 20.56 -0.56 5.07
CA VAL A 152 19.33 -1.30 5.42
C VAL A 152 19.07 -1.28 6.93
N GLY A 153 17.86 -1.62 7.36
CA GLY A 153 17.49 -1.71 8.77
C GLY A 153 17.59 -0.35 9.49
N PHE A 154 18.35 -0.30 10.57
CA PHE A 154 18.59 0.91 11.38
C PHE A 154 19.83 1.70 10.94
N GLU A 155 20.57 1.24 9.97
CA GLU A 155 21.76 1.90 9.47
C GLU A 155 21.42 3.19 8.74
N HIS A 156 22.41 4.08 8.66
CA HIS A 156 22.32 5.35 7.95
C HIS A 156 23.65 5.68 7.25
N HIS A 157 23.61 6.60 6.31
CA HIS A 157 24.80 7.07 5.63
C HIS A 157 25.78 7.76 6.60
N LYS A 158 27.09 7.66 6.32
CA LYS A 158 28.12 8.37 7.08
C LYS A 158 28.05 9.89 6.88
N ARG A 159 27.59 10.31 5.70
CA ARG A 159 27.38 11.70 5.28
C ARG A 159 26.01 11.84 4.63
N GLU A 160 25.54 13.07 4.55
CA GLU A 160 24.34 13.39 3.78
C GLU A 160 24.58 13.13 2.29
N THR A 161 23.64 12.51 1.63
CA THR A 161 23.70 12.17 0.19
C THR A 161 22.85 13.10 -0.66
N VAL A 162 21.91 13.80 -0.04
CA VAL A 162 20.97 14.73 -0.64
C VAL A 162 21.56 16.15 -0.67
N LYS A 163 21.15 16.96 -1.62
CA LYS A 163 21.57 18.38 -1.74
C LYS A 163 21.21 19.18 -0.48
N ALA A 164 22.13 20.03 -0.02
CA ALA A 164 21.94 20.87 1.18
C ALA A 164 20.66 21.72 1.11
N SER A 165 20.27 22.23 -0.06
CA SER A 165 19.02 22.99 -0.21
C SER A 165 17.77 22.21 0.15
N SER A 166 17.69 20.91 -0.20
CA SER A 166 16.57 20.04 0.16
C SER A 166 16.56 19.71 1.65
N ILE A 167 17.75 19.51 2.24
CA ILE A 167 17.89 19.28 3.69
C ILE A 167 17.45 20.53 4.46
N ASN A 168 17.91 21.71 4.06
CA ASN A 168 17.56 22.98 4.73
C ASN A 168 16.04 23.23 4.69
N ALA A 169 15.37 22.94 3.56
CA ALA A 169 13.91 23.08 3.46
C ALA A 169 13.17 22.16 4.45
N LEU A 170 13.61 20.91 4.58
CA LEU A 170 13.05 19.96 5.54
C LEU A 170 13.39 20.33 6.99
N ASP A 171 14.60 20.84 7.26
CA ASP A 171 15.03 21.24 8.59
C ASP A 171 14.19 22.41 9.12
N VAL A 172 13.96 23.43 8.30
CA VAL A 172 13.07 24.56 8.63
C VAL A 172 11.64 24.06 8.91
N GLY A 173 11.13 23.10 8.13
CA GLY A 173 9.80 22.53 8.33
C GLY A 173 9.69 21.78 9.66
N ILE A 174 10.62 20.88 9.94
CA ILE A 174 10.58 20.08 11.18
C ILE A 174 10.81 20.96 12.41
N ASP A 175 11.64 22.01 12.34
CA ASP A 175 11.85 22.93 13.44
C ASP A 175 10.58 23.69 13.81
N LYS A 176 9.78 24.12 12.84
CA LYS A 176 8.46 24.73 13.08
C LYS A 176 7.51 23.79 13.82
N ILE A 177 7.49 22.51 13.42
CA ILE A 177 6.64 21.49 14.03
C ILE A 177 7.08 21.23 15.49
N VAL A 178 8.36 20.97 15.74
CA VAL A 178 8.85 20.67 17.10
C VAL A 178 8.83 21.86 18.04
N ALA A 179 8.89 23.10 17.53
CA ALA A 179 8.74 24.30 18.34
C ALA A 179 7.37 24.38 19.03
N LYS A 180 6.34 23.85 18.38
CA LYS A 180 4.97 23.77 18.93
C LYS A 180 4.78 22.54 19.84
N HIS A 181 5.61 21.49 19.69
CA HIS A 181 5.43 20.18 20.31
C HIS A 181 6.69 19.68 21.02
N SER A 182 6.95 20.16 22.25
CA SER A 182 8.11 19.74 23.04
C SER A 182 8.19 18.24 23.33
N GLY A 183 7.03 17.56 23.39
CA GLY A 183 6.96 16.10 23.52
C GLY A 183 7.49 15.37 22.28
N LEU A 184 7.19 15.88 21.09
CA LEU A 184 7.73 15.35 19.83
C LEU A 184 9.25 15.52 19.77
N LEU A 185 9.77 16.70 20.17
CA LEU A 185 11.21 16.94 20.24
C LEU A 185 11.93 15.91 21.11
N LYS A 186 11.34 15.55 22.27
CA LYS A 186 11.89 14.51 23.15
C LYS A 186 11.93 13.14 22.48
N MET A 187 10.85 12.75 21.78
CA MET A 187 10.80 11.49 21.05
C MET A 187 11.80 11.44 19.88
N MET A 188 12.03 12.56 19.22
CA MET A 188 12.95 12.66 18.09
C MET A 188 14.42 12.76 18.49
N LYS A 189 14.76 12.87 19.77
CA LYS A 189 16.14 13.12 20.25
C LYS A 189 17.18 12.18 19.62
N GLN A 190 16.88 10.90 19.50
CA GLN A 190 17.77 9.90 18.88
C GLN A 190 17.93 10.06 17.37
N PHE A 191 16.97 10.68 16.67
CA PHE A 191 16.98 10.88 15.22
C PHE A 191 17.43 12.27 14.81
N ARG A 192 17.40 13.26 15.75
CA ARG A 192 17.66 14.66 15.44
C ARG A 192 19.01 14.91 14.76
N GLN A 193 20.03 14.12 15.09
CA GLN A 193 21.37 14.25 14.50
C GLN A 193 21.58 13.37 13.26
N THR A 194 20.65 12.45 12.96
CA THR A 194 20.82 11.44 11.92
C THR A 194 19.73 11.42 10.86
N TRP A 195 18.64 12.18 11.05
CA TRP A 195 17.48 12.14 10.16
C TRP A 195 17.83 12.46 8.70
N ALA A 196 18.71 13.45 8.45
CA ALA A 196 19.16 13.80 7.12
C ALA A 196 20.04 12.70 6.49
N ARG A 197 20.80 11.96 7.31
CA ARG A 197 21.60 10.81 6.88
C ARG A 197 20.79 9.53 6.71
N GLN A 198 19.52 9.50 7.14
CA GLN A 198 18.59 8.43 6.83
C GLN A 198 17.91 8.60 5.44
N LEU A 199 18.02 9.77 4.80
CA LEU A 199 17.62 9.94 3.41
C LEU A 199 18.48 9.05 2.50
N GLY A 200 17.85 8.36 1.59
CA GLY A 200 18.51 7.37 0.75
C GLY A 200 18.76 6.02 1.42
N THR A 201 18.01 5.67 2.52
CA THR A 201 18.12 4.38 3.21
C THR A 201 16.82 3.58 3.14
N LEU A 202 16.95 2.25 3.11
CA LEU A 202 15.81 1.35 2.92
C LEU A 202 14.94 1.23 4.16
N GLY A 203 15.50 0.95 5.30
CA GLY A 203 14.80 0.52 6.49
C GLY A 203 14.66 -0.99 6.61
N GLY A 204 13.75 -1.43 7.46
CA GLY A 204 13.50 -2.83 7.72
C GLY A 204 12.02 -3.20 7.55
N GLY A 205 11.69 -4.40 7.96
CA GLY A 205 10.33 -4.91 7.88
C GLY A 205 9.94 -5.30 6.46
N ASN A 206 8.81 -4.75 5.97
CA ASN A 206 8.32 -5.02 4.61
C ASN A 206 9.01 -4.19 3.52
N HIS A 207 9.97 -3.32 3.86
CA HIS A 207 10.72 -2.55 2.87
C HIS A 207 11.65 -3.45 2.04
N PHE A 208 11.83 -3.10 0.77
CA PHE A 208 12.66 -3.87 -0.15
C PHE A 208 13.15 -3.01 -1.33
N ILE A 209 14.19 -3.53 -2.02
CA ILE A 209 14.62 -3.08 -3.34
C ILE A 209 14.67 -4.30 -4.23
N GLU A 210 14.13 -4.20 -5.45
CA GLU A 210 14.07 -5.31 -6.39
C GLU A 210 14.59 -4.91 -7.76
N ILE A 211 15.26 -5.86 -8.42
CA ILE A 211 15.48 -5.86 -9.87
C ILE A 211 14.49 -6.85 -10.44
N CYS A 212 13.69 -6.40 -11.40
CA CYS A 212 12.63 -7.19 -12.01
C CYS A 212 12.77 -7.20 -13.54
N LEU A 213 12.11 -8.18 -14.16
CA LEU A 213 11.90 -8.25 -15.60
C LEU A 213 10.40 -8.16 -15.88
N ASP A 214 10.02 -7.37 -16.88
CA ASP A 214 8.66 -7.39 -17.38
C ASP A 214 8.45 -8.51 -18.42
N GLU A 215 7.23 -8.60 -18.98
CA GLU A 215 6.83 -9.59 -19.97
C GLU A 215 7.62 -9.50 -21.30
N SER A 216 8.24 -8.35 -21.57
CA SER A 216 9.09 -8.10 -22.74
C SER A 216 10.58 -8.33 -22.45
N GLY A 217 10.93 -8.69 -21.21
CA GLY A 217 12.28 -8.86 -20.73
C GLY A 217 13.01 -7.53 -20.49
N ASP A 218 12.30 -6.40 -20.37
CA ASP A 218 12.86 -5.12 -19.96
C ASP A 218 13.19 -5.13 -18.47
N VAL A 219 14.31 -4.47 -18.13
CA VAL A 219 14.80 -4.44 -16.74
C VAL A 219 14.18 -3.27 -16.00
N TRP A 220 13.60 -3.56 -14.84
CA TRP A 220 13.03 -2.59 -13.90
C TRP A 220 13.78 -2.59 -12.59
N VAL A 221 13.94 -1.41 -12.01
CA VAL A 221 14.34 -1.23 -10.61
C VAL A 221 13.11 -0.77 -9.85
N MET A 222 12.78 -1.47 -8.76
CA MET A 222 11.63 -1.15 -7.91
C MET A 222 12.08 -1.08 -6.46
N LEU A 223 11.51 -0.18 -5.67
CA LEU A 223 11.78 -0.06 -4.24
C LEU A 223 10.54 0.32 -3.44
N HIS A 224 10.52 -0.10 -2.19
CA HIS A 224 9.50 0.17 -1.18
C HIS A 224 10.15 0.76 0.08
N SER A 225 9.83 2.00 0.45
CA SER A 225 10.32 2.65 1.67
C SER A 225 9.46 3.86 2.05
N GLY A 226 9.61 4.33 3.29
CA GLY A 226 8.81 5.39 3.89
C GLY A 226 9.62 6.51 4.56
N SER A 227 9.02 7.19 5.52
CA SER A 227 9.56 8.37 6.22
C SER A 227 10.56 8.03 7.33
N ARG A 228 11.00 6.80 7.42
CA ARG A 228 12.03 6.32 8.34
C ARG A 228 11.67 6.60 9.82
N GLY A 229 12.67 6.59 10.71
CA GLY A 229 12.47 6.77 12.15
C GLY A 229 11.83 8.10 12.54
N ILE A 230 12.11 9.17 11.81
CA ILE A 230 11.57 10.49 12.11
C ILE A 230 10.06 10.56 11.84
N GLY A 231 9.59 10.02 10.72
CA GLY A 231 8.15 9.95 10.44
C GLY A 231 7.41 9.02 11.41
N ASN A 232 8.07 7.93 11.85
CA ASN A 232 7.50 7.06 12.88
C ASN A 232 7.28 7.80 14.22
N CYS A 233 8.23 8.68 14.62
CA CYS A 233 8.06 9.53 15.79
C CYS A 233 6.86 10.48 15.64
N ILE A 234 6.70 11.12 14.47
CA ILE A 234 5.56 11.99 14.16
C ILE A 234 4.25 11.20 14.29
N GLY A 235 4.14 10.06 13.61
CA GLY A 235 2.94 9.24 13.66
C GLY A 235 2.55 8.83 15.07
N ARG A 236 3.49 8.28 15.85
CA ARG A 236 3.24 7.89 17.26
C ARG A 236 2.83 9.07 18.12
N TYR A 237 3.53 10.19 18.00
CA TYR A 237 3.24 11.38 18.80
C TYR A 237 1.82 11.88 18.60
N PHE A 238 1.38 12.03 17.34
CA PHE A 238 0.03 12.53 17.05
C PHE A 238 -1.07 11.51 17.30
N ILE A 239 -0.80 10.20 17.20
CA ILE A 239 -1.71 9.16 17.68
C ILE A 239 -1.94 9.29 19.19
N ASP A 240 -0.87 9.47 19.97
CA ASP A 240 -0.97 9.64 21.42
C ASP A 240 -1.60 11.00 21.80
N LEU A 241 -1.36 12.05 21.01
CA LEU A 241 -1.96 13.35 21.20
C LEU A 241 -3.48 13.30 20.97
N ALA A 242 -3.93 12.71 19.88
CA ALA A 242 -5.36 12.51 19.61
C ALA A 242 -6.05 11.71 20.72
N LYS A 243 -5.38 10.66 21.25
CA LYS A 243 -5.88 9.91 22.41
C LYS A 243 -6.03 10.78 23.66
N LYS A 244 -5.08 11.68 23.91
CA LYS A 244 -5.17 12.60 25.06
C LYS A 244 -6.29 13.61 24.90
N ASP A 245 -6.46 14.19 23.71
CA ASP A 245 -7.52 15.15 23.41
C ASP A 245 -8.89 14.51 23.61
N MET A 246 -9.05 13.26 23.22
CA MET A 246 -10.30 12.53 23.28
C MET A 246 -10.48 11.69 24.55
N HIS A 247 -9.61 11.82 25.55
CA HIS A 247 -9.66 10.95 26.74
C HIS A 247 -11.03 10.94 27.44
N ARG A 248 -11.75 12.06 27.43
CA ARG A 248 -13.11 12.17 28.01
C ARG A 248 -14.19 11.50 27.15
N GLU A 249 -13.91 11.32 25.86
CA GLU A 249 -14.84 10.77 24.85
C GLU A 249 -14.62 9.29 24.58
N TYR A 250 -13.66 8.61 25.26
CA TYR A 250 -13.35 7.19 25.00
C TYR A 250 -14.54 6.26 25.15
N GLY A 251 -15.47 6.58 26.05
CA GLY A 251 -16.71 5.78 26.23
C GLY A 251 -17.64 5.79 25.02
N HIS A 252 -17.46 6.73 24.10
CA HIS A 252 -18.25 6.90 22.88
C HIS A 252 -17.54 6.40 21.62
N LEU A 253 -16.24 6.07 21.72
CA LEU A 253 -15.48 5.53 20.61
C LEU A 253 -15.60 4.00 20.52
N PRO A 254 -15.86 3.43 19.35
CA PRO A 254 -15.90 1.97 19.18
C PRO A 254 -14.53 1.30 19.39
N ASP A 255 -13.45 2.07 19.25
CA ASP A 255 -12.07 1.70 19.54
C ASP A 255 -11.28 2.96 19.89
N LYS A 256 -10.52 2.96 20.99
CA LYS A 256 -9.68 4.09 21.41
C LYS A 256 -8.59 4.45 20.40
N ASP A 257 -8.15 3.51 19.57
CA ASP A 257 -7.20 3.75 18.52
C ASP A 257 -7.80 4.56 17.35
N LEU A 258 -9.12 4.73 17.32
CA LEU A 258 -9.82 5.61 16.39
C LEU A 258 -9.99 7.04 16.92
N SER A 259 -9.22 7.43 17.93
CA SER A 259 -9.14 8.82 18.38
C SER A 259 -8.75 9.74 17.22
N TYR A 260 -9.41 10.91 17.13
CA TYR A 260 -9.31 11.80 15.99
C TYR A 260 -9.03 13.24 16.42
N LEU A 261 -8.56 14.03 15.47
CA LEU A 261 -8.34 15.47 15.60
C LEU A 261 -9.43 16.20 14.81
N VAL A 262 -10.07 17.19 15.43
CA VAL A 262 -11.20 17.94 14.85
C VAL A 262 -10.68 19.14 14.05
N GLU A 263 -11.17 19.32 12.84
CA GLU A 263 -10.86 20.45 11.95
C GLU A 263 -11.18 21.79 12.64
N GLY A 264 -10.33 22.78 12.42
CA GLY A 264 -10.42 24.08 13.11
C GLY A 264 -9.69 24.13 14.45
N THR A 265 -9.23 22.98 14.98
CA THR A 265 -8.36 22.95 16.18
C THR A 265 -6.87 23.10 15.82
N GLN A 266 -6.08 23.58 16.78
CA GLN A 266 -4.64 23.73 16.57
C GLN A 266 -3.96 22.37 16.30
N HIS A 267 -4.30 21.32 17.08
CA HIS A 267 -3.69 20.00 16.91
C HIS A 267 -4.03 19.36 15.56
N PHE A 268 -5.21 19.63 15.00
CA PHE A 268 -5.54 19.21 13.62
C PHE A 268 -4.60 19.88 12.60
N SER A 269 -4.46 21.21 12.68
CA SER A 269 -3.60 21.97 11.76
C SER A 269 -2.14 21.55 11.87
N ASP A 270 -1.65 21.35 13.09
CA ASP A 270 -0.29 20.90 13.35
C ASP A 270 -0.05 19.45 12.82
N TYR A 271 -1.05 18.60 12.94
CA TYR A 271 -0.97 17.23 12.38
C TYR A 271 -0.93 17.22 10.86
N VAL A 272 -1.76 18.03 10.20
CA VAL A 272 -1.74 18.17 8.73
C VAL A 272 -0.37 18.64 8.26
N GLU A 273 0.22 19.66 8.92
CA GLU A 273 1.57 20.15 8.62
C GLU A 273 2.62 19.04 8.80
N ALA A 274 2.56 18.30 9.91
CA ALA A 274 3.50 17.23 10.24
C ALA A 274 3.41 16.02 9.30
N VAL A 275 2.20 15.63 8.92
CA VAL A 275 1.97 14.54 7.95
C VAL A 275 2.49 14.93 6.58
N SER A 276 2.19 16.15 6.11
CA SER A 276 2.69 16.66 4.83
C SER A 276 4.22 16.64 4.80
N TRP A 277 4.86 17.13 5.84
CA TRP A 277 6.31 17.08 5.98
C TRP A 277 6.86 15.64 5.88
N ALA A 278 6.23 14.69 6.58
CA ALA A 278 6.66 13.30 6.57
C ALA A 278 6.45 12.62 5.20
N GLN A 279 5.39 12.99 4.48
CA GLN A 279 5.14 12.55 3.11
C GLN A 279 6.22 13.07 2.15
N ASP A 280 6.58 14.36 2.24
CA ASP A 280 7.64 14.97 1.43
C ASP A 280 9.01 14.33 1.72
N TYR A 281 9.28 14.08 3.01
CA TYR A 281 10.49 13.38 3.41
C TYR A 281 10.56 11.96 2.81
N ALA A 282 9.46 11.20 2.86
CA ALA A 282 9.40 9.85 2.31
C ALA A 282 9.57 9.84 0.78
N LEU A 283 8.98 10.83 0.08
CA LEU A 283 9.14 11.01 -1.35
C LEU A 283 10.60 11.29 -1.72
N LEU A 284 11.26 12.18 -0.98
CA LEU A 284 12.68 12.50 -1.17
C LEU A 284 13.56 11.29 -0.85
N ASN A 285 13.26 10.54 0.21
CA ASN A 285 13.97 9.31 0.58
C ASN A 285 13.97 8.31 -0.60
N ARG A 286 12.81 8.01 -1.17
CA ARG A 286 12.70 7.08 -2.31
C ARG A 286 13.43 7.59 -3.56
N ARG A 287 13.36 8.90 -3.85
CA ARG A 287 14.10 9.51 -4.98
C ARG A 287 15.60 9.35 -4.81
N GLU A 288 16.10 9.62 -3.61
CA GLU A 288 17.52 9.50 -3.33
C GLU A 288 17.99 8.05 -3.36
N MET A 289 17.21 7.13 -2.80
CA MET A 289 17.49 5.68 -2.92
C MET A 289 17.61 5.26 -4.38
N MET A 290 16.64 5.66 -5.23
CA MET A 290 16.65 5.31 -6.64
C MET A 290 17.90 5.85 -7.33
N ARG A 291 18.30 7.10 -7.05
CA ARG A 291 19.53 7.68 -7.58
C ARG A 291 20.77 6.86 -7.18
N LEU A 292 20.89 6.50 -5.90
CA LEU A 292 22.00 5.71 -5.37
C LEU A 292 22.05 4.31 -5.98
N ILE A 293 20.89 3.66 -6.15
CA ILE A 293 20.76 2.34 -6.77
C ILE A 293 21.24 2.41 -8.24
N VAL A 294 20.75 3.38 -9.00
CA VAL A 294 21.12 3.56 -10.41
C VAL A 294 22.64 3.78 -10.54
N GLU A 295 23.23 4.61 -9.69
CA GLU A 295 24.69 4.82 -9.70
C GLU A 295 25.46 3.55 -9.34
N ALA A 296 24.98 2.78 -8.36
CA ALA A 296 25.60 1.50 -8.03
C ALA A 296 25.51 0.49 -9.18
N LEU A 297 24.35 0.40 -9.83
CA LEU A 297 24.14 -0.51 -10.96
C LEU A 297 25.02 -0.16 -12.18
N LYS A 298 25.30 1.12 -12.42
CA LYS A 298 26.24 1.55 -13.49
C LYS A 298 27.65 0.99 -13.31
N THR A 299 28.04 0.57 -12.13
CA THR A 299 29.36 -0.01 -11.86
C THR A 299 29.46 -1.51 -12.18
N VAL A 300 28.32 -2.20 -12.35
CA VAL A 300 28.23 -3.65 -12.49
C VAL A 300 27.41 -4.12 -13.70
N LEU A 301 26.76 -3.19 -14.39
CA LEU A 301 25.99 -3.44 -15.61
C LEU A 301 26.62 -2.76 -16.83
N PRO A 302 26.34 -3.24 -18.06
CA PRO A 302 26.65 -2.50 -19.27
C PRO A 302 26.07 -1.07 -19.24
N PRO A 303 26.57 -0.14 -20.05
CA PRO A 303 26.01 1.21 -20.13
C PRO A 303 24.50 1.19 -20.41
N PHE A 304 23.75 1.97 -19.66
CA PHE A 304 22.29 2.09 -19.81
C PHE A 304 21.81 3.50 -19.51
N GLU A 305 20.60 3.79 -19.96
CA GLU A 305 19.87 5.01 -19.70
C GLU A 305 18.57 4.70 -18.95
N LEU A 306 18.02 5.72 -18.29
CA LEU A 306 16.71 5.66 -17.68
C LEU A 306 15.66 5.99 -18.73
N THR A 307 14.58 5.22 -18.79
CA THR A 307 13.46 5.54 -19.66
C THR A 307 12.58 6.63 -19.03
N LYS A 308 11.56 7.10 -19.75
CA LYS A 308 10.59 8.06 -19.22
C LYS A 308 9.58 7.42 -18.24
N GLU A 309 9.56 6.10 -18.15
CA GLU A 309 8.65 5.37 -17.27
C GLU A 309 9.22 5.32 -15.86
N ALA A 310 8.79 6.29 -15.06
CA ALA A 310 9.15 6.42 -13.65
C ALA A 310 7.88 6.68 -12.82
N ILE A 311 7.70 5.90 -11.76
CA ILE A 311 6.53 5.95 -10.88
C ILE A 311 7.01 6.16 -9.45
N ASN A 312 6.36 7.03 -8.70
CA ASN A 312 6.61 7.21 -7.27
C ASN A 312 5.30 7.55 -6.58
N CYS A 313 4.74 6.61 -5.84
CA CYS A 313 3.43 6.72 -5.20
C CYS A 313 3.48 6.39 -3.70
N HIS A 314 2.68 7.11 -2.91
CA HIS A 314 2.43 6.81 -1.50
C HIS A 314 1.31 5.77 -1.35
N HIS A 315 1.29 5.07 -0.21
CA HIS A 315 0.19 4.20 0.18
C HIS A 315 -0.23 4.32 1.66
N ASN A 316 0.45 5.16 2.45
CA ASN A 316 0.05 5.56 3.81
C ASN A 316 0.10 7.08 3.88
N TYR A 317 -1.00 7.74 3.57
CA TYR A 317 -1.03 9.20 3.46
C TYR A 317 -2.43 9.77 3.58
N ILE A 318 -2.50 11.10 3.71
CA ILE A 318 -3.72 11.88 3.65
C ILE A 318 -3.62 12.83 2.46
N ALA A 319 -4.71 12.95 1.70
CA ALA A 319 -4.87 13.96 0.67
C ALA A 319 -6.24 14.63 0.82
N GLN A 320 -6.33 15.90 0.46
CA GLN A 320 -7.61 16.59 0.28
C GLN A 320 -8.02 16.40 -1.18
N GLU A 321 -9.18 15.80 -1.39
CA GLU A 321 -9.66 15.42 -2.72
C GLU A 321 -11.16 15.79 -2.85
N THR A 322 -11.63 15.98 -4.10
CA THR A 322 -13.04 16.18 -4.38
C THR A 322 -13.69 14.87 -4.82
N HIS A 323 -14.64 14.38 -4.05
CA HIS A 323 -15.40 13.19 -4.36
C HIS A 323 -16.91 13.45 -4.20
N PHE A 324 -17.69 13.00 -5.17
CA PHE A 324 -19.16 13.20 -5.20
C PHE A 324 -19.58 14.66 -5.00
N GLY A 325 -18.76 15.60 -5.51
CA GLY A 325 -19.00 17.05 -5.44
C GLY A 325 -18.57 17.74 -4.13
N GLU A 326 -17.98 17.00 -3.19
CA GLU A 326 -17.55 17.53 -1.88
C GLU A 326 -16.04 17.41 -1.69
N ASN A 327 -15.44 18.40 -1.01
CA ASN A 327 -14.05 18.34 -0.59
C ASN A 327 -13.94 17.53 0.70
N VAL A 328 -13.14 16.48 0.67
CA VAL A 328 -12.97 15.55 1.78
C VAL A 328 -11.48 15.23 2.00
N TYR A 329 -11.14 14.83 3.22
CA TYR A 329 -9.83 14.25 3.51
C TYR A 329 -9.92 12.75 3.21
N ILE A 330 -9.13 12.29 2.25
CA ILE A 330 -8.98 10.87 1.94
C ILE A 330 -7.75 10.35 2.67
N THR A 331 -7.98 9.48 3.66
CA THR A 331 -6.89 8.75 4.31
C THR A 331 -6.75 7.39 3.64
N ARG A 332 -5.59 7.12 3.06
CA ARG A 332 -5.21 5.81 2.51
C ARG A 332 -4.24 5.12 3.45
N LYS A 333 -4.63 3.98 3.98
CA LYS A 333 -3.80 3.10 4.79
C LYS A 333 -3.59 1.78 4.06
N GLY A 334 -2.42 1.61 3.46
CA GLY A 334 -2.18 0.46 2.59
C GLY A 334 -3.09 0.47 1.36
N ALA A 335 -3.27 1.63 0.74
CA ALA A 335 -3.96 1.80 -0.52
C ALA A 335 -3.28 2.92 -1.34
N ILE A 336 -3.27 2.80 -2.66
CA ILE A 336 -2.70 3.82 -3.54
C ILE A 336 -3.80 4.58 -4.29
N SER A 337 -3.48 5.78 -4.74
CA SER A 337 -4.31 6.51 -5.70
C SER A 337 -4.38 5.76 -7.03
N ALA A 338 -5.56 5.73 -7.63
CA ALA A 338 -5.85 5.12 -8.92
C ALA A 338 -6.79 6.02 -9.73
N GLN A 339 -6.45 7.31 -9.79
CA GLN A 339 -7.14 8.29 -10.63
C GLN A 339 -7.09 7.84 -12.09
N GLN A 340 -8.01 8.31 -12.90
CA GLN A 340 -8.09 7.95 -14.32
C GLN A 340 -6.75 8.22 -15.02
N GLY A 341 -6.09 7.15 -15.49
CA GLY A 341 -4.81 7.22 -16.22
C GLY A 341 -3.56 7.30 -15.34
N GLU A 342 -3.69 7.46 -14.02
CA GLU A 342 -2.57 7.51 -13.07
C GLU A 342 -1.86 6.15 -13.00
N LEU A 343 -0.52 6.17 -13.04
CA LEU A 343 0.29 4.95 -12.89
C LEU A 343 0.55 4.64 -11.41
N GLY A 344 0.45 3.36 -11.06
CA GLY A 344 0.70 2.85 -9.72
C GLY A 344 1.51 1.56 -9.73
N ILE A 345 1.93 1.13 -8.55
CA ILE A 345 2.72 -0.08 -8.35
C ILE A 345 2.03 -0.94 -7.30
N ILE A 346 1.75 -2.20 -7.64
CA ILE A 346 1.17 -3.19 -6.71
C ILE A 346 2.15 -4.35 -6.61
N PRO A 347 3.02 -4.37 -5.58
CA PRO A 347 3.97 -5.46 -5.37
C PRO A 347 3.28 -6.72 -4.81
N GLY A 348 3.77 -7.87 -5.28
CA GLY A 348 3.54 -9.14 -4.60
C GLY A 348 4.42 -9.31 -3.37
N SER A 349 4.61 -10.54 -2.93
CA SER A 349 5.60 -10.93 -1.92
C SER A 349 6.93 -11.33 -2.58
N MET A 350 7.96 -11.64 -1.76
CA MET A 350 9.21 -12.23 -2.29
C MET A 350 8.87 -13.50 -3.08
N GLY A 351 9.29 -13.57 -4.34
CA GLY A 351 8.99 -14.72 -5.19
C GLY A 351 7.67 -14.65 -5.95
N ALA A 352 6.80 -13.71 -5.66
CA ALA A 352 5.58 -13.48 -6.41
C ALA A 352 5.75 -12.36 -7.46
N LYS A 353 4.80 -12.27 -8.39
CA LYS A 353 4.75 -11.18 -9.37
C LYS A 353 4.45 -9.84 -8.70
N SER A 354 4.86 -8.75 -9.36
CA SER A 354 4.43 -7.39 -9.05
C SER A 354 3.84 -6.76 -10.31
N TYR A 355 3.06 -5.69 -10.14
CA TYR A 355 2.35 -5.10 -11.27
C TYR A 355 2.57 -3.59 -11.34
N ILE A 356 2.81 -3.10 -12.56
CA ILE A 356 2.61 -1.69 -12.91
C ILE A 356 1.19 -1.59 -13.43
N VAL A 357 0.42 -0.68 -12.84
CA VAL A 357 -1.00 -0.53 -13.14
C VAL A 357 -1.35 0.89 -13.55
N ARG A 358 -2.49 1.03 -14.24
CA ARG A 358 -3.09 2.32 -14.57
C ARG A 358 -4.46 2.42 -13.94
N GLY A 359 -4.71 3.47 -13.17
CA GLY A 359 -5.97 3.73 -12.50
C GLY A 359 -7.12 3.97 -13.49
N LYS A 360 -8.30 3.51 -13.12
CA LYS A 360 -9.56 3.67 -13.88
C LYS A 360 -10.48 4.75 -13.30
N GLY A 361 -10.08 5.42 -12.21
CA GLY A 361 -10.85 6.50 -11.60
C GLY A 361 -12.19 6.04 -11.03
N ASN A 362 -12.26 4.82 -10.48
CA ASN A 362 -13.51 4.29 -9.92
C ASN A 362 -13.94 5.08 -8.67
N GLY A 363 -15.09 5.77 -8.73
CA GLY A 363 -15.61 6.59 -7.63
C GLY A 363 -15.98 5.79 -6.38
N GLU A 364 -16.39 4.51 -6.55
CA GLU A 364 -16.79 3.63 -5.43
C GLU A 364 -15.61 3.24 -4.54
N SER A 365 -14.39 3.29 -5.05
CA SER A 365 -13.14 3.13 -4.29
C SER A 365 -12.49 4.45 -3.90
N PHE A 366 -13.15 5.60 -4.13
CA PHE A 366 -12.53 6.93 -4.04
C PHE A 366 -11.25 7.01 -4.88
N CYS A 367 -11.32 6.55 -6.13
CA CYS A 367 -10.20 6.48 -7.06
C CYS A 367 -8.97 5.84 -6.41
N SER A 368 -9.13 4.65 -5.83
CA SER A 368 -8.08 3.95 -5.10
C SER A 368 -8.01 2.48 -5.47
N CYS A 369 -6.87 1.84 -5.22
CA CYS A 369 -6.66 0.40 -5.40
C CYS A 369 -5.71 -0.15 -4.33
N SER A 370 -5.49 -1.47 -4.32
CA SER A 370 -4.57 -2.14 -3.41
C SER A 370 -3.16 -1.59 -3.50
N HIS A 371 -2.41 -1.66 -2.38
CA HIS A 371 -0.99 -1.29 -2.34
C HIS A 371 -0.04 -2.47 -2.49
N GLY A 372 -0.55 -3.70 -2.47
CA GLY A 372 0.24 -4.93 -2.55
C GLY A 372 -0.61 -6.18 -2.40
N ALA A 373 0.03 -7.31 -2.09
CA ALA A 373 -0.67 -8.58 -1.89
C ALA A 373 -1.52 -8.61 -0.60
N GLY A 374 -1.14 -7.86 0.43
CA GLY A 374 -1.75 -7.97 1.76
C GLY A 374 -1.32 -9.24 2.52
N ARG A 375 -1.27 -9.15 3.84
CA ARG A 375 -0.88 -10.30 4.67
C ARG A 375 -2.10 -11.12 5.06
N LYS A 376 -1.94 -12.46 5.06
CA LYS A 376 -2.96 -13.38 5.61
C LYS A 376 -2.60 -13.90 7.00
N MET A 377 -1.42 -13.55 7.53
CA MET A 377 -1.01 -13.87 8.89
C MET A 377 -0.04 -12.82 9.44
N SER A 378 0.06 -12.74 10.77
CA SER A 378 0.98 -11.84 11.45
C SER A 378 2.45 -12.25 11.25
N ARG A 379 3.40 -11.30 11.44
CA ARG A 379 4.85 -11.60 11.39
C ARG A 379 5.26 -12.66 12.40
N MET A 380 4.70 -12.59 13.61
CA MET A 380 5.01 -13.57 14.67
C MET A 380 4.48 -14.96 14.32
N GLU A 381 3.32 -15.04 13.71
CA GLU A 381 2.75 -16.29 13.24
C GLU A 381 3.59 -16.90 12.11
N ALA A 382 4.02 -16.10 11.13
CA ALA A 382 4.89 -16.53 10.06
C ALA A 382 6.23 -17.10 10.61
N LYS A 383 6.87 -16.41 11.58
CA LYS A 383 8.11 -16.90 12.23
C LYS A 383 7.92 -18.20 13.03
N ARG A 384 6.70 -18.48 13.51
CA ARG A 384 6.39 -19.75 14.19
C ARG A 384 6.10 -20.89 13.21
N LYS A 385 5.53 -20.55 12.05
CA LYS A 385 5.02 -21.52 11.08
C LYS A 385 6.04 -21.94 10.04
N PHE A 386 6.99 -21.07 9.71
CA PHE A 386 7.97 -21.27 8.64
C PHE A 386 9.39 -21.10 9.14
N ASP A 387 10.32 -21.73 8.43
CA ASP A 387 11.75 -21.62 8.69
C ASP A 387 12.54 -21.15 7.44
N SER A 388 13.88 -21.16 7.55
CA SER A 388 14.74 -20.72 6.44
C SER A 388 14.74 -21.70 5.27
N HIS A 389 14.42 -22.99 5.49
CA HIS A 389 14.31 -23.97 4.41
C HIS A 389 13.06 -23.71 3.56
N ASP A 390 11.93 -23.45 4.22
CA ASP A 390 10.69 -23.03 3.53
C ASP A 390 10.91 -21.79 2.68
N LEU A 391 11.65 -20.80 3.23
CA LEU A 391 11.98 -19.58 2.51
C LEU A 391 12.84 -19.83 1.27
N VAL A 392 13.85 -20.74 1.36
CA VAL A 392 14.68 -21.13 0.22
C VAL A 392 13.83 -21.70 -0.90
N LEU A 393 12.92 -22.62 -0.57
CA LEU A 393 12.02 -23.25 -1.55
C LEU A 393 11.10 -22.24 -2.23
N GLN A 394 10.49 -21.31 -1.45
CA GLN A 394 9.53 -20.34 -1.99
C GLN A 394 10.19 -19.16 -2.70
N THR A 395 11.51 -18.99 -2.60
CA THR A 395 12.28 -17.96 -3.30
C THR A 395 13.31 -18.56 -4.26
N GLU A 396 13.04 -19.75 -4.77
CA GLU A 396 13.91 -20.39 -5.77
C GLU A 396 14.03 -19.51 -7.03
N GLY A 397 15.25 -19.41 -7.57
CA GLY A 397 15.56 -18.56 -8.72
C GLY A 397 15.72 -17.06 -8.42
N ILE A 398 15.52 -16.62 -7.16
CA ILE A 398 15.68 -15.22 -6.77
C ILE A 398 16.91 -15.06 -5.89
N GLU A 399 17.77 -14.09 -6.24
CA GLU A 399 18.89 -13.67 -5.41
C GLU A 399 18.40 -12.77 -4.27
N CYS A 400 18.33 -13.31 -3.06
CA CYS A 400 17.85 -12.58 -1.87
C CYS A 400 18.48 -13.15 -0.59
N ARG A 401 18.26 -12.47 0.54
CA ARG A 401 18.53 -13.03 1.88
C ARG A 401 17.60 -14.22 2.13
N LYS A 402 18.16 -15.29 2.69
CA LYS A 402 17.44 -16.55 3.01
C LYS A 402 17.68 -17.00 4.46
N ASP A 403 17.96 -16.03 5.35
CA ASP A 403 18.20 -16.26 6.77
C ASP A 403 16.95 -16.03 7.64
N LYS A 404 17.04 -16.39 8.92
CA LYS A 404 15.94 -16.27 9.90
C LYS A 404 15.42 -14.83 10.08
N GLY A 405 16.23 -13.81 9.72
CA GLY A 405 15.85 -12.40 9.84
C GLY A 405 14.70 -11.98 8.92
N VAL A 406 14.48 -12.69 7.81
CA VAL A 406 13.50 -12.36 6.77
C VAL A 406 12.40 -13.42 6.57
N VAL A 407 12.35 -14.47 7.41
CA VAL A 407 11.33 -15.54 7.31
C VAL A 407 9.90 -15.00 7.45
N ASP A 408 9.69 -13.94 8.21
CA ASP A 408 8.36 -13.31 8.33
C ASP A 408 7.84 -12.64 7.05
N GLU A 409 8.70 -12.51 6.04
CA GLU A 409 8.36 -11.96 4.72
C GLU A 409 8.18 -13.07 3.64
N ILE A 410 8.12 -14.33 4.05
CA ILE A 410 7.92 -15.49 3.16
C ILE A 410 6.62 -15.34 2.33
N PRO A 411 6.60 -15.76 1.05
CA PRO A 411 5.41 -15.69 0.18
C PRO A 411 4.14 -16.25 0.83
N ALA A 412 4.23 -17.39 1.49
CA ALA A 412 3.11 -18.03 2.16
C ALA A 412 2.44 -17.20 3.28
N ALA A 413 3.07 -16.10 3.75
CA ALA A 413 2.48 -15.17 4.72
C ALA A 413 1.53 -14.13 4.09
N TYR A 414 1.45 -14.10 2.75
CA TYR A 414 0.68 -13.12 1.98
C TYR A 414 -0.49 -13.77 1.25
N LYS A 415 -1.49 -12.97 0.87
CA LYS A 415 -2.56 -13.37 -0.05
C LYS A 415 -1.97 -13.63 -1.44
N ASP A 416 -2.70 -14.40 -2.25
CA ASP A 416 -2.34 -14.60 -3.64
C ASP A 416 -2.53 -13.29 -4.42
N ILE A 417 -1.45 -12.77 -4.99
CA ILE A 417 -1.47 -11.50 -5.71
C ILE A 417 -2.34 -11.57 -6.97
N ASP A 418 -2.44 -12.72 -7.62
CA ASP A 418 -3.27 -12.88 -8.82
C ASP A 418 -4.77 -12.81 -8.44
N VAL A 419 -5.17 -13.30 -7.27
CA VAL A 419 -6.52 -13.15 -6.73
C VAL A 419 -6.80 -11.68 -6.35
N VAL A 420 -5.84 -11.02 -5.69
CA VAL A 420 -5.95 -9.58 -5.36
C VAL A 420 -6.13 -8.75 -6.62
N MET A 421 -5.38 -9.04 -7.69
CA MET A 421 -5.48 -8.32 -8.97
C MET A 421 -6.82 -8.62 -9.69
N ALA A 422 -7.30 -9.85 -9.64
CA ALA A 422 -8.58 -10.21 -10.23
C ALA A 422 -9.76 -9.45 -9.58
N HIS A 423 -9.70 -9.24 -8.25
CA HIS A 423 -10.73 -8.55 -7.49
C HIS A 423 -10.75 -7.02 -7.68
N GLN A 424 -9.80 -6.45 -8.42
CA GLN A 424 -9.73 -5.01 -8.70
C GLN A 424 -9.60 -4.67 -10.19
N SER A 425 -10.09 -5.55 -11.04
CA SER A 425 -10.09 -5.35 -12.49
C SER A 425 -10.89 -4.12 -12.95
N ASP A 426 -11.82 -3.65 -12.13
CA ASP A 426 -12.58 -2.41 -12.31
C ASP A 426 -11.91 -1.15 -11.72
N LEU A 427 -10.89 -1.31 -10.87
CA LEU A 427 -10.14 -0.24 -10.25
C LEU A 427 -8.91 0.15 -11.07
N VAL A 428 -8.25 -0.86 -11.67
CA VAL A 428 -7.00 -0.69 -12.40
C VAL A 428 -6.92 -1.57 -13.65
N GLU A 429 -6.07 -1.14 -14.58
CA GLU A 429 -5.60 -1.90 -15.74
C GLU A 429 -4.14 -2.30 -15.51
N VAL A 430 -3.77 -3.55 -15.82
CA VAL A 430 -2.37 -4.00 -15.77
C VAL A 430 -1.62 -3.46 -16.99
N VAL A 431 -0.56 -2.70 -16.75
CA VAL A 431 0.34 -2.17 -17.78
C VAL A 431 1.53 -3.11 -17.98
N HIS A 432 2.18 -3.53 -16.89
CA HIS A 432 3.29 -4.48 -16.89
C HIS A 432 3.17 -5.49 -15.77
N THR A 433 3.58 -6.73 -16.03
CA THR A 433 3.75 -7.78 -15.04
C THR A 433 5.24 -8.00 -14.80
N LEU A 434 5.70 -7.73 -13.58
CA LEU A 434 7.10 -7.79 -13.20
C LEU A 434 7.42 -9.08 -12.45
N ARG A 435 8.57 -9.70 -12.79
CA ARG A 435 9.12 -10.87 -12.09
C ARG A 435 10.46 -10.51 -11.46
N GLN A 436 10.62 -10.78 -10.21
CA GLN A 436 11.84 -10.51 -9.44
C GLN A 436 12.97 -11.42 -9.90
N ILE A 437 14.20 -10.88 -9.95
CA ILE A 437 15.45 -11.63 -10.08
C ILE A 437 16.40 -11.34 -8.91
N VAL A 438 16.30 -10.14 -8.31
CA VAL A 438 17.03 -9.75 -7.10
C VAL A 438 16.05 -9.12 -6.11
N CYS A 439 16.18 -9.45 -4.83
CA CYS A 439 15.46 -8.78 -3.74
C CYS A 439 16.42 -8.47 -2.58
N VAL A 440 16.56 -7.17 -2.26
CA VAL A 440 17.28 -6.67 -1.07
C VAL A 440 16.26 -6.36 0.01
N LYS A 441 16.45 -6.93 1.20
CA LYS A 441 15.61 -6.74 2.40
C LYS A 441 16.46 -6.21 3.56
N GLY A 442 15.83 -5.34 4.40
CA GLY A 442 16.45 -4.82 5.60
C GLY A 442 16.28 -5.70 6.83
#